data_65d90cff7cd3beaddcae7baf6ade4427
#
_entry.id   65d90cff7cd3beaddcae7baf6ade4427
#
_cell.length_a   1.000
_cell.length_b   1.000
_cell.length_c   1.000
_cell.angle_alpha   90.00
_cell.angle_beta   90.00
_cell.angle_gamma   90.00
#
_symmetry.space_group_name_H-M   'P 1'
#
loop_
_entity.id
_entity.type
_entity.pdbx_description
1 polymer ?
#
loop_
_entity_poly.entity_id
_entity_poly.type
_entity_poly.pdbx_seq_one_letter_code
_entity_poly.pdbx_strand_id
1 'polypeptide(L)'
;MHRRFLISRFFIVCIGFVLSEIQIVAAESFPQVRFTPLPSDILPSNEVRKLYQDSDGYIWIPTYNGLARYDGYGAITYGMRDVSNGLFNTFVNVVAEDHDKNLWIGTEHGLFRLDKVSGNIVADEYPELADCNIAVILCDTGNGIWIGGDKGLFRKNALDRNFHPVPISNSAGRPVKAVTSIIKDDKLNLWIAAFDQGLLRYDIREDRAYACDDAVLRKAHVLARDVAGNIWVGTWGAGVVRLVNPLAPGPTRYVHYKHVPGRTHSLLDDIIYDIEENPEQNTIWIGGRSGLSILHDIDNPDSFQNFFPGDNVGDLPYNEVNSILRTRDGLMWI
;
A
#
# COMPACT_ATOMS: atom_id res chain seq x y z
N MET A 1 -71.55 60.73 -46.20
CA MET A 1 -71.30 60.12 -44.86
C MET A 1 -70.26 59.03 -45.05
N HIS A 2 -69.00 59.37 -44.83
CA HIS A 2 -67.89 58.41 -44.95
C HIS A 2 -67.29 58.16 -43.59
N ARG A 3 -67.43 56.95 -43.10
CA ARG A 3 -66.71 56.47 -41.94
C ARG A 3 -65.40 55.82 -42.37
N ARG A 4 -64.28 56.38 -41.97
CA ARG A 4 -62.96 55.82 -42.10
C ARG A 4 -62.71 54.82 -40.96
N PHE A 5 -62.36 53.58 -41.30
CA PHE A 5 -61.83 52.57 -40.35
C PHE A 5 -60.32 52.72 -40.23
N LEU A 6 -59.87 52.97 -38.98
CA LEU A 6 -58.45 52.90 -38.62
C LEU A 6 -58.08 51.43 -38.31
N ILE A 7 -57.16 50.89 -39.08
CA ILE A 7 -56.57 49.61 -38.79
C ILE A 7 -55.38 49.82 -37.86
N SER A 8 -55.50 49.39 -36.62
CA SER A 8 -54.43 49.36 -35.64
C SER A 8 -53.56 48.13 -35.90
N ARG A 9 -52.27 48.34 -36.23
CA ARG A 9 -51.25 47.23 -36.35
C ARG A 9 -50.77 46.89 -34.94
N PHE A 10 -51.14 45.73 -34.46
CA PHE A 10 -50.51 45.11 -33.30
C PHE A 10 -49.14 44.51 -33.68
N PHE A 11 -48.06 45.03 -33.12
CA PHE A 11 -46.76 44.42 -33.15
C PHE A 11 -46.73 43.33 -32.06
N ILE A 12 -46.67 42.04 -32.45
CA ILE A 12 -46.39 40.94 -31.55
C ILE A 12 -44.88 40.86 -31.42
N VAL A 13 -44.33 41.22 -30.26
CA VAL A 13 -42.95 40.98 -29.90
C VAL A 13 -42.87 39.54 -29.34
N CYS A 14 -42.35 38.61 -30.13
CA CYS A 14 -41.98 37.27 -29.63
C CYS A 14 -40.69 37.39 -28.82
N ILE A 15 -40.84 37.40 -27.47
CA ILE A 15 -39.69 37.17 -26.56
C ILE A 15 -39.40 35.70 -26.58
N GLY A 16 -38.35 35.29 -27.31
CA GLY A 16 -37.79 33.94 -27.25
C GLY A 16 -37.11 33.76 -25.90
N PHE A 17 -37.69 32.99 -25.02
CA PHE A 17 -37.00 32.46 -23.85
C PHE A 17 -36.02 31.39 -24.34
N VAL A 18 -34.73 31.72 -24.32
CA VAL A 18 -33.67 30.72 -24.42
C VAL A 18 -33.59 30.03 -23.03
N LEU A 19 -34.24 28.89 -22.91
CA LEU A 19 -33.99 27.96 -21.80
C LEU A 19 -32.59 27.40 -22.01
N SER A 20 -31.60 28.00 -21.37
CA SER A 20 -30.33 27.32 -21.15
C SER A 20 -30.61 26.15 -20.20
N GLU A 21 -30.57 24.92 -20.69
CA GLU A 21 -30.53 23.75 -19.84
C GLU A 21 -29.27 23.87 -18.98
N ILE A 22 -29.47 24.27 -17.72
CA ILE A 22 -28.42 24.08 -16.70
C ILE A 22 -28.38 22.57 -16.48
N GLN A 23 -27.46 21.90 -17.12
CA GLN A 23 -27.06 20.55 -16.71
C GLN A 23 -26.49 20.67 -15.29
N ILE A 24 -27.30 20.35 -14.31
CA ILE A 24 -26.81 20.06 -12.97
C ILE A 24 -26.01 18.75 -13.13
N VAL A 25 -24.70 18.90 -13.32
CA VAL A 25 -23.79 17.77 -13.13
C VAL A 25 -23.96 17.41 -11.66
N ALA A 26 -24.65 16.31 -11.40
CA ALA A 26 -24.72 15.76 -10.06
C ALA A 26 -23.26 15.57 -9.60
N ALA A 27 -22.87 16.28 -8.56
CA ALA A 27 -21.58 16.06 -7.94
C ALA A 27 -21.57 14.58 -7.52
N GLU A 28 -20.60 13.82 -8.01
CA GLU A 28 -20.40 12.45 -7.59
C GLU A 28 -20.24 12.46 -6.07
N SER A 29 -21.25 11.97 -5.35
CA SER A 29 -21.18 11.88 -3.90
C SER A 29 -20.47 10.57 -3.55
N PHE A 30 -19.20 10.66 -3.21
CA PHE A 30 -18.45 9.52 -2.68
C PHE A 30 -19.03 9.06 -1.32
N PRO A 31 -18.88 7.78 -0.98
CA PRO A 31 -19.25 7.27 0.33
C PRO A 31 -18.56 8.04 1.46
N GLN A 32 -19.28 8.26 2.57
CA GLN A 32 -18.69 8.88 3.75
C GLN A 32 -17.74 7.89 4.43
N VAL A 33 -16.47 8.26 4.55
CA VAL A 33 -15.45 7.55 5.34
C VAL A 33 -15.21 8.32 6.63
N ARG A 34 -15.14 7.60 7.75
CA ARG A 34 -14.82 8.17 9.08
C ARG A 34 -13.67 7.42 9.68
N PHE A 35 -12.72 8.14 10.23
CA PHE A 35 -11.58 7.57 10.94
C PHE A 35 -11.85 7.54 12.45
N THR A 36 -11.53 6.41 13.06
CA THR A 36 -11.61 6.23 14.52
C THR A 36 -10.21 5.99 15.04
N PRO A 37 -9.60 6.97 15.71
CA PRO A 37 -8.24 6.81 16.21
C PRO A 37 -8.19 5.79 17.35
N LEU A 38 -7.11 4.99 17.39
CA LEU A 38 -6.77 4.24 18.58
C LEU A 38 -6.32 5.19 19.71
N PRO A 39 -6.56 4.81 20.99
CA PRO A 39 -5.97 5.55 22.12
C PRO A 39 -4.45 5.61 21.99
N SER A 40 -3.87 6.81 22.13
CA SER A 40 -2.43 7.03 21.89
C SER A 40 -1.51 6.37 22.93
N ASP A 41 -2.06 6.01 24.09
CA ASP A 41 -1.34 5.41 25.22
C ASP A 41 -1.14 3.89 25.10
N ILE A 42 -1.79 3.23 24.13
CA ILE A 42 -1.67 1.78 23.92
C ILE A 42 -0.51 1.39 22.99
N LEU A 43 0.04 2.36 22.25
CA LEU A 43 1.13 2.11 21.31
C LEU A 43 2.49 2.54 21.89
N PRO A 44 3.58 1.80 21.61
CA PRO A 44 4.93 2.20 22.06
C PRO A 44 5.46 3.46 21.34
N SER A 45 4.93 3.77 20.16
CA SER A 45 5.18 5.00 19.40
C SER A 45 4.04 5.24 18.40
N ASN A 46 3.78 6.50 18.07
CA ASN A 46 2.81 6.88 17.04
C ASN A 46 3.36 6.76 15.60
N GLU A 47 4.65 6.49 15.45
CA GLU A 47 5.25 6.26 14.15
C GLU A 47 5.09 4.81 13.74
N VAL A 48 3.91 4.50 13.19
CA VAL A 48 3.52 3.16 12.73
C VAL A 48 4.19 2.84 11.39
N ARG A 49 4.59 1.57 11.25
CA ARG A 49 5.16 0.99 10.04
C ARG A 49 4.15 0.07 9.37
N LYS A 50 4.55 -1.06 8.80
CA LYS A 50 3.66 -1.96 8.06
C LYS A 50 2.77 -2.78 9.00
N LEU A 51 1.47 -2.50 9.01
CA LEU A 51 0.45 -3.24 9.76
C LEU A 51 0.32 -4.68 9.25
N TYR A 52 0.00 -5.60 10.17
CA TYR A 52 -0.22 -7.00 9.82
C TYR A 52 -1.32 -7.62 10.68
N GLN A 53 -2.22 -8.43 10.09
CA GLN A 53 -3.18 -9.27 10.83
C GLN A 53 -2.72 -10.71 10.81
N ASP A 54 -2.51 -11.33 11.99
CA ASP A 54 -2.13 -12.74 12.07
C ASP A 54 -3.33 -13.69 11.90
N SER A 55 -3.07 -15.01 11.86
CA SER A 55 -4.09 -16.03 11.65
C SER A 55 -5.10 -16.12 12.81
N ASP A 56 -4.74 -15.65 13.99
CA ASP A 56 -5.60 -15.64 15.19
C ASP A 56 -6.49 -14.38 15.24
N GLY A 57 -6.26 -13.38 14.36
CA GLY A 57 -7.04 -12.15 14.24
C GLY A 57 -6.43 -10.94 14.90
N TYR A 58 -5.30 -11.09 15.60
CA TYR A 58 -4.61 -9.96 16.22
C TYR A 58 -4.02 -9.03 15.16
N ILE A 59 -4.07 -7.72 15.45
CA ILE A 59 -3.40 -6.71 14.64
C ILE A 59 -2.03 -6.42 15.25
N TRP A 60 -1.01 -6.67 14.47
CA TRP A 60 0.36 -6.35 14.82
C TRP A 60 0.71 -4.98 14.27
N ILE A 61 1.24 -4.13 15.14
CA ILE A 61 1.52 -2.71 14.87
C ILE A 61 3.01 -2.47 15.12
N PRO A 62 3.85 -2.65 14.09
CA PRO A 62 5.26 -2.29 14.13
C PRO A 62 5.42 -0.78 14.27
N THR A 63 6.33 -0.34 15.13
CA THR A 63 6.62 1.09 15.36
C THR A 63 8.12 1.35 15.47
N TYR A 64 8.49 2.63 15.45
CA TYR A 64 9.87 3.05 15.72
C TYR A 64 10.37 2.74 17.13
N ASN A 65 9.50 2.38 18.06
CA ASN A 65 9.88 2.11 19.44
C ASN A 65 9.37 0.75 19.95
N GLY A 66 9.33 -0.24 19.08
CA GLY A 66 8.89 -1.58 19.41
C GLY A 66 7.69 -2.04 18.60
N LEU A 67 7.06 -3.10 19.09
CA LEU A 67 5.96 -3.80 18.46
C LEU A 67 4.76 -3.82 19.40
N ALA A 68 3.56 -3.54 18.92
CA ALA A 68 2.32 -3.75 19.65
C ALA A 68 1.49 -4.86 19.01
N ARG A 69 0.79 -5.66 19.84
CA ARG A 69 -0.24 -6.61 19.43
C ARG A 69 -1.58 -6.15 19.98
N TYR A 70 -2.50 -5.79 19.13
CA TYR A 70 -3.84 -5.31 19.48
C TYR A 70 -4.88 -6.43 19.29
N ASP A 71 -5.78 -6.61 20.26
CA ASP A 71 -6.78 -7.66 20.30
C ASP A 71 -8.23 -7.17 20.11
N GLY A 72 -8.39 -5.87 19.80
CA GLY A 72 -9.71 -5.22 19.69
C GLY A 72 -10.10 -4.43 20.95
N TYR A 73 -9.46 -4.65 22.08
CA TYR A 73 -9.76 -4.00 23.37
C TYR A 73 -8.54 -3.27 23.94
N GLY A 74 -7.36 -3.86 23.80
CA GLY A 74 -6.12 -3.32 24.32
C GLY A 74 -4.92 -3.81 23.55
N ALA A 75 -3.73 -3.33 23.91
CA ALA A 75 -2.49 -3.77 23.28
C ALA A 75 -1.47 -4.31 24.28
N ILE A 76 -0.78 -5.38 23.87
CA ILE A 76 0.44 -5.86 24.51
C ILE A 76 1.62 -5.31 23.72
N THR A 77 2.57 -4.69 24.42
CA THR A 77 3.73 -4.09 23.78
C THR A 77 5.00 -4.92 24.03
N TYR A 78 5.81 -5.05 22.98
CA TYR A 78 7.12 -5.70 22.99
C TYR A 78 8.15 -4.62 22.64
N GLY A 79 9.08 -4.32 23.53
CA GLY A 79 10.03 -3.22 23.32
C GLY A 79 11.19 -3.21 24.30
N MET A 80 12.04 -2.17 24.23
CA MET A 80 13.27 -2.05 25.01
C MET A 80 13.08 -2.02 26.54
N ARG A 81 11.90 -1.74 27.05
CA ARG A 81 11.66 -1.68 28.50
C ARG A 81 11.54 -3.05 29.14
N ASP A 82 11.31 -4.08 28.33
CA ASP A 82 11.18 -5.45 28.82
C ASP A 82 12.33 -6.30 28.26
N VAL A 83 13.49 -6.19 28.92
CA VAL A 83 14.70 -6.97 28.61
C VAL A 83 14.43 -8.48 28.69
N SER A 84 13.35 -8.88 29.37
CA SER A 84 12.93 -10.27 29.50
C SER A 84 12.33 -10.83 28.21
N ASN A 85 11.81 -9.98 27.31
CA ASN A 85 11.16 -10.39 26.07
C ASN A 85 12.10 -10.40 24.83
N GLY A 86 13.38 -10.04 25.00
CA GLY A 86 14.43 -10.30 24.00
C GLY A 86 14.48 -9.40 22.77
N LEU A 87 13.60 -8.38 22.64
CA LEU A 87 13.66 -7.41 21.53
C LEU A 87 14.65 -6.30 21.88
N PHE A 88 15.91 -6.47 21.46
CA PHE A 88 16.97 -5.49 21.71
C PHE A 88 16.94 -4.28 20.76
N ASN A 89 16.21 -4.39 19.64
CA ASN A 89 16.08 -3.32 18.67
C ASN A 89 14.68 -2.74 18.69
N THR A 90 14.60 -1.42 18.70
CA THR A 90 13.33 -0.69 18.80
C THR A 90 12.65 -0.44 17.47
N PHE A 91 13.41 -0.35 16.38
CA PHE A 91 12.85 -0.04 15.05
C PHE A 91 12.32 -1.32 14.38
N VAL A 92 11.04 -1.58 14.56
CA VAL A 92 10.36 -2.69 13.89
C VAL A 92 9.73 -2.18 12.59
N ASN A 93 10.14 -2.75 11.45
CA ASN A 93 9.65 -2.34 10.14
C ASN A 93 8.46 -3.16 9.67
N VAL A 94 8.52 -4.47 9.86
CA VAL A 94 7.58 -5.41 9.27
C VAL A 94 7.41 -6.64 10.14
N VAL A 95 6.22 -7.22 10.09
CA VAL A 95 5.88 -8.49 10.74
C VAL A 95 5.17 -9.38 9.73
N ALA A 96 5.44 -10.68 9.75
CA ALA A 96 4.72 -11.68 8.97
C ALA A 96 4.62 -13.01 9.73
N GLU A 97 3.53 -13.73 9.57
CA GLU A 97 3.32 -15.05 10.13
C GLU A 97 3.59 -16.12 9.07
N ASP A 98 4.35 -17.17 9.42
CA ASP A 98 4.54 -18.32 8.56
C ASP A 98 3.42 -19.36 8.74
N HIS A 99 3.47 -20.42 7.94
CA HIS A 99 2.46 -21.48 7.98
C HIS A 99 2.43 -22.26 9.32
N ASP A 100 3.57 -22.28 10.04
CA ASP A 100 3.69 -22.91 11.34
C ASP A 100 3.31 -21.97 12.50
N LYS A 101 2.74 -20.82 12.17
CA LYS A 101 2.32 -19.74 13.10
C LYS A 101 3.47 -19.07 13.85
N ASN A 102 4.71 -19.20 13.40
CA ASN A 102 5.77 -18.37 13.91
C ASN A 102 5.63 -16.94 13.38
N LEU A 103 5.83 -15.97 14.24
CA LEU A 103 5.82 -14.57 13.85
C LEU A 103 7.24 -14.08 13.62
N TRP A 104 7.51 -13.69 12.39
CA TRP A 104 8.78 -13.13 11.95
C TRP A 104 8.74 -11.62 12.08
N ILE A 105 9.77 -11.03 12.67
CA ILE A 105 9.87 -9.59 12.95
C ILE A 105 11.12 -9.05 12.26
N GLY A 106 10.92 -8.25 11.23
CA GLY A 106 12.00 -7.54 10.52
C GLY A 106 12.25 -6.17 11.16
N THR A 107 13.52 -5.90 11.46
CA THR A 107 13.96 -4.66 12.09
C THR A 107 15.03 -3.95 11.25
N GLU A 108 15.51 -2.80 11.69
CA GLU A 108 16.67 -2.13 11.07
C GLU A 108 17.98 -2.93 11.21
N HIS A 109 18.06 -3.85 12.18
CA HIS A 109 19.29 -4.59 12.48
C HIS A 109 19.08 -6.11 12.54
N GLY A 110 18.30 -6.65 11.63
CA GLY A 110 18.16 -8.09 11.48
C GLY A 110 16.75 -8.63 11.71
N LEU A 111 16.69 -9.97 11.79
CA LEU A 111 15.47 -10.75 11.87
C LEU A 111 15.31 -11.36 13.26
N PHE A 112 14.10 -11.25 13.79
CA PHE A 112 13.72 -11.90 15.04
C PHE A 112 12.52 -12.82 14.80
N ARG A 113 12.33 -13.76 15.71
CA ARG A 113 11.17 -14.65 15.69
C ARG A 113 10.48 -14.63 17.05
N LEU A 114 9.18 -14.38 17.05
CA LEU A 114 8.37 -14.45 18.26
C LEU A 114 7.65 -15.81 18.33
N ASP A 115 7.85 -16.52 19.43
CA ASP A 115 7.00 -17.62 19.83
C ASP A 115 5.72 -17.05 20.47
N LYS A 116 4.60 -17.18 19.76
CA LYS A 116 3.31 -16.63 20.23
C LYS A 116 2.77 -17.30 21.48
N VAL A 117 3.20 -18.52 21.80
CA VAL A 117 2.73 -19.27 22.97
C VAL A 117 3.45 -18.82 24.23
N SER A 118 4.77 -18.74 24.19
CA SER A 118 5.57 -18.31 25.35
C SER A 118 5.70 -16.79 25.47
N GLY A 119 5.46 -16.06 24.37
CA GLY A 119 5.70 -14.62 24.28
C GLY A 119 7.18 -14.25 24.16
N ASN A 120 8.08 -15.23 24.01
CA ASN A 120 9.51 -15.00 23.94
C ASN A 120 9.95 -14.64 22.52
N ILE A 121 10.82 -13.64 22.42
CA ILE A 121 11.46 -13.26 21.17
C ILE A 121 12.86 -13.87 21.13
N VAL A 122 13.14 -14.62 20.07
CA VAL A 122 14.44 -15.23 19.80
C VAL A 122 15.17 -14.37 18.78
N ALA A 123 16.37 -13.93 19.16
CA ALA A 123 17.26 -13.10 18.33
C ALA A 123 18.35 -13.95 17.68
N ASP A 124 18.89 -13.45 16.58
CA ASP A 124 20.20 -13.83 16.02
C ASP A 124 20.39 -15.28 15.57
N GLU A 125 19.33 -15.99 15.24
CA GLU A 125 19.44 -17.31 14.63
C GLU A 125 20.01 -17.28 13.19
N TYR A 126 20.11 -16.08 12.56
CA TYR A 126 20.45 -15.91 11.15
C TYR A 126 21.55 -14.87 10.94
N PRO A 127 22.83 -15.26 11.11
CA PRO A 127 23.96 -14.34 10.98
C PRO A 127 24.10 -13.70 9.58
N GLU A 128 23.56 -14.33 8.53
CA GLU A 128 23.53 -13.78 7.18
C GLU A 128 22.63 -12.54 7.06
N LEU A 129 21.68 -12.37 7.98
CA LEU A 129 20.79 -11.22 8.06
C LEU A 129 21.17 -10.24 9.19
N ALA A 130 22.26 -10.50 9.92
CA ALA A 130 22.76 -9.58 10.94
C ALA A 130 23.01 -8.20 10.34
N ASP A 131 22.60 -7.14 11.04
CA ASP A 131 22.71 -5.75 10.57
C ASP A 131 22.05 -5.50 9.18
N CYS A 132 21.06 -6.32 8.79
CA CYS A 132 20.23 -6.07 7.62
C CYS A 132 19.04 -5.22 8.04
N ASN A 133 18.85 -4.09 7.38
CA ASN A 133 17.60 -3.33 7.49
C ASN A 133 16.52 -4.04 6.66
N ILE A 134 15.69 -4.85 7.34
CA ILE A 134 14.65 -5.67 6.72
C ILE A 134 13.42 -4.81 6.49
N ALA A 135 13.02 -4.62 5.23
CA ALA A 135 11.88 -3.82 4.84
C ALA A 135 10.63 -4.65 4.54
N VAL A 136 10.80 -5.90 4.12
CA VAL A 136 9.70 -6.79 3.73
C VAL A 136 9.99 -8.23 4.06
N ILE A 137 8.96 -8.95 4.54
CA ILE A 137 8.94 -10.39 4.75
C ILE A 137 7.72 -10.95 4.03
N LEU A 138 7.91 -11.95 3.18
CA LEU A 138 6.84 -12.67 2.51
C LEU A 138 6.95 -14.16 2.86
N CYS A 139 5.96 -14.66 3.61
CA CYS A 139 5.81 -16.09 3.90
C CYS A 139 4.97 -16.75 2.80
N ASP A 140 5.53 -17.78 2.15
CA ASP A 140 4.87 -18.49 1.05
C ASP A 140 4.10 -19.71 1.56
N THR A 141 3.04 -20.08 0.88
CA THR A 141 2.19 -21.25 1.17
C THR A 141 2.95 -22.59 1.19
N GLY A 142 4.16 -22.64 0.65
CA GLY A 142 5.07 -23.80 0.70
C GLY A 142 6.11 -23.75 1.83
N ASN A 143 5.86 -23.01 2.91
CA ASN A 143 6.82 -22.76 4.00
C ASN A 143 8.16 -22.13 3.55
N GLY A 144 8.18 -21.51 2.38
CA GLY A 144 9.27 -20.66 1.95
C GLY A 144 9.12 -19.26 2.54
N ILE A 145 10.23 -18.64 2.92
CA ILE A 145 10.25 -17.28 3.44
C ILE A 145 11.19 -16.45 2.55
N TRP A 146 10.69 -15.31 2.11
CA TRP A 146 11.44 -14.35 1.34
C TRP A 146 11.63 -13.08 2.17
N ILE A 147 12.84 -12.56 2.18
CA ILE A 147 13.19 -11.35 2.91
C ILE A 147 13.83 -10.36 1.96
N GLY A 148 13.35 -9.14 1.99
CA GLY A 148 13.93 -8.01 1.29
C GLY A 148 14.41 -6.92 2.25
N GLY A 149 15.52 -6.29 1.91
CA GLY A 149 16.10 -5.21 2.70
C GLY A 149 17.27 -4.54 1.99
N ASP A 150 18.08 -3.80 2.73
CA ASP A 150 19.23 -3.04 2.21
C ASP A 150 20.39 -3.92 1.68
N LYS A 151 20.39 -5.22 2.03
CA LYS A 151 21.36 -6.20 1.52
C LYS A 151 20.83 -6.99 0.32
N GLY A 152 19.63 -6.72 -0.16
CA GLY A 152 19.02 -7.37 -1.32
C GLY A 152 17.94 -8.37 -0.96
N LEU A 153 17.83 -9.45 -1.74
CA LEU A 153 16.81 -10.48 -1.60
C LEU A 153 17.43 -11.76 -1.00
N PHE A 154 16.72 -12.33 -0.03
CA PHE A 154 17.07 -13.60 0.60
C PHE A 154 15.89 -14.55 0.55
N ARG A 155 16.19 -15.86 0.52
CA ARG A 155 15.19 -16.93 0.56
C ARG A 155 15.61 -18.00 1.55
N LYS A 156 14.61 -18.54 2.28
CA LYS A 156 14.72 -19.76 3.08
C LYS A 156 13.60 -20.70 2.66
N ASN A 157 13.93 -21.91 2.19
CA ASN A 157 12.92 -22.93 1.93
C ASN A 157 12.55 -23.66 3.23
N ALA A 158 11.45 -24.41 3.22
CA ALA A 158 10.95 -25.11 4.40
C ALA A 158 11.98 -26.01 5.12
N LEU A 159 12.87 -26.65 4.36
CA LEU A 159 13.88 -27.56 4.89
C LEU A 159 15.25 -26.91 5.16
N ASP A 160 15.41 -25.66 4.74
CA ASP A 160 16.68 -24.96 4.94
C ASP A 160 16.80 -24.48 6.40
N ARG A 161 18.00 -24.54 6.95
CA ARG A 161 18.26 -23.96 8.27
C ARG A 161 18.51 -22.46 8.19
N ASN A 162 19.15 -22.00 7.11
CA ASN A 162 19.61 -20.63 6.93
C ASN A 162 18.89 -19.94 5.76
N PHE A 163 18.96 -18.62 5.72
CA PHE A 163 18.60 -17.85 4.56
C PHE A 163 19.74 -17.83 3.54
N HIS A 164 19.40 -17.92 2.27
CA HIS A 164 20.36 -17.86 1.18
C HIS A 164 20.12 -16.57 0.37
N PRO A 165 21.18 -15.83 0.02
CA PRO A 165 21.04 -14.68 -0.85
C PRO A 165 20.57 -15.12 -2.25
N VAL A 166 19.63 -14.38 -2.82
CA VAL A 166 19.15 -14.57 -4.19
C VAL A 166 19.74 -13.47 -5.06
N PRO A 167 20.77 -13.76 -5.88
CA PRO A 167 21.41 -12.75 -6.68
C PRO A 167 20.49 -12.31 -7.82
N ILE A 168 19.99 -11.09 -7.75
CA ILE A 168 19.20 -10.46 -8.80
C ILE A 168 19.86 -9.17 -9.26
N SER A 169 19.68 -8.84 -10.53
CA SER A 169 20.27 -7.62 -11.13
C SER A 169 19.19 -6.81 -11.85
N ASN A 170 19.36 -5.50 -11.84
CA ASN A 170 18.50 -4.58 -12.61
C ASN A 170 18.84 -4.60 -14.11
N SER A 171 18.13 -3.82 -14.92
CA SER A 171 18.33 -3.73 -16.38
C SER A 171 19.74 -3.29 -16.79
N ALA A 172 20.47 -2.59 -15.92
CA ALA A 172 21.85 -2.19 -16.15
C ALA A 172 22.88 -3.25 -15.70
N GLY A 173 22.44 -4.45 -15.28
CA GLY A 173 23.31 -5.52 -14.77
C GLY A 173 23.89 -5.26 -13.38
N ARG A 174 23.39 -4.27 -12.65
CA ARG A 174 23.85 -3.95 -11.29
C ARG A 174 23.11 -4.82 -10.27
N PRO A 175 23.81 -5.36 -9.25
CA PRO A 175 23.16 -6.10 -8.19
C PRO A 175 22.06 -5.28 -7.51
N VAL A 176 20.91 -5.90 -7.32
CA VAL A 176 19.78 -5.27 -6.63
C VAL A 176 20.02 -5.31 -5.13
N LYS A 177 19.90 -4.13 -4.52
CA LYS A 177 19.88 -3.89 -3.07
C LYS A 177 18.60 -3.10 -2.74
N ALA A 178 18.41 -2.73 -1.50
CA ALA A 178 17.29 -1.90 -1.07
C ALA A 178 15.91 -2.41 -1.60
N VAL A 179 15.66 -3.72 -1.44
CA VAL A 179 14.36 -4.33 -1.73
C VAL A 179 13.35 -3.85 -0.69
N THR A 180 12.30 -3.15 -1.13
CA THR A 180 11.33 -2.48 -0.26
C THR A 180 9.97 -3.16 -0.21
N SER A 181 9.60 -3.90 -1.27
CA SER A 181 8.33 -4.63 -1.33
C SER A 181 8.45 -5.87 -2.19
N ILE A 182 7.77 -6.93 -1.77
CA ILE A 182 7.68 -8.20 -2.48
C ILE A 182 6.24 -8.67 -2.43
N ILE A 183 5.66 -9.01 -3.58
CA ILE A 183 4.37 -9.70 -3.67
C ILE A 183 4.49 -10.90 -4.58
N LYS A 184 3.62 -11.91 -4.39
CA LYS A 184 3.57 -13.11 -5.21
C LYS A 184 2.30 -13.14 -6.05
N ASP A 185 2.43 -13.56 -7.31
CA ASP A 185 1.27 -13.82 -8.17
C ASP A 185 0.88 -15.30 -8.21
N ASP A 186 -0.24 -15.62 -8.88
CA ASP A 186 -0.77 -16.98 -8.96
C ASP A 186 0.06 -17.89 -9.90
N LYS A 187 0.99 -17.32 -10.64
CA LYS A 187 1.85 -18.05 -11.60
C LYS A 187 3.27 -18.31 -11.09
N LEU A 188 3.47 -18.15 -9.78
CA LEU A 188 4.74 -18.35 -9.10
C LEU A 188 5.81 -17.32 -9.52
N ASN A 189 5.42 -16.09 -9.83
CA ASN A 189 6.37 -15.00 -9.91
C ASN A 189 6.35 -14.18 -8.63
N LEU A 190 7.51 -13.67 -8.26
CA LEU A 190 7.62 -12.56 -7.31
C LEU A 190 7.76 -11.26 -8.11
N TRP A 191 6.98 -10.29 -7.71
CA TRP A 191 7.17 -8.91 -8.12
C TRP A 191 7.93 -8.21 -7.01
N ILE A 192 9.03 -7.55 -7.36
CA ILE A 192 10.00 -7.00 -6.40
C ILE A 192 10.20 -5.54 -6.73
N ALA A 193 9.87 -4.67 -5.78
CA ALA A 193 10.24 -3.26 -5.83
C ALA A 193 11.59 -3.07 -5.15
N ALA A 194 12.50 -2.41 -5.84
CA ALA A 194 13.80 -2.07 -5.32
C ALA A 194 14.08 -0.58 -5.51
N PHE A 195 14.28 0.14 -4.42
CA PHE A 195 14.41 1.60 -4.41
C PHE A 195 15.57 2.06 -5.31
N ASP A 196 15.29 3.01 -6.22
CA ASP A 196 16.20 3.51 -7.26
C ASP A 196 16.76 2.44 -8.22
N GLN A 197 16.28 1.20 -8.13
CA GLN A 197 16.71 0.09 -8.98
C GLN A 197 15.57 -0.50 -9.82
N GLY A 198 14.34 -0.10 -9.54
CA GLY A 198 13.16 -0.36 -10.34
C GLY A 198 12.30 -1.53 -9.89
N LEU A 199 11.43 -1.95 -10.78
CA LEU A 199 10.56 -3.11 -10.62
C LEU A 199 11.17 -4.31 -11.32
N LEU A 200 11.16 -5.46 -10.64
CA LEU A 200 11.60 -6.74 -11.21
C LEU A 200 10.49 -7.78 -11.08
N ARG A 201 10.44 -8.71 -12.02
CA ARG A 201 9.68 -9.94 -11.93
C ARG A 201 10.68 -11.11 -11.81
N TYR A 202 10.57 -11.90 -10.76
CA TYR A 202 11.38 -13.10 -10.55
C TYR A 202 10.51 -14.34 -10.72
N ASP A 203 10.81 -15.17 -11.72
CA ASP A 203 10.17 -16.47 -11.92
C ASP A 203 10.80 -17.50 -10.99
N ILE A 204 10.03 -18.00 -10.01
CA ILE A 204 10.53 -18.94 -8.99
C ILE A 204 10.91 -20.29 -9.61
N ARG A 205 10.28 -20.71 -10.71
CA ARG A 205 10.53 -22.00 -11.36
C ARG A 205 11.80 -21.98 -12.22
N GLU A 206 12.03 -20.83 -12.88
CA GLU A 206 13.21 -20.64 -13.73
C GLU A 206 14.42 -20.14 -12.93
N ASP A 207 14.21 -19.76 -11.67
CA ASP A 207 15.22 -19.12 -10.81
C ASP A 207 15.84 -17.88 -11.49
N ARG A 208 14.98 -17.03 -12.08
CA ARG A 208 15.44 -15.95 -12.96
C ARG A 208 14.65 -14.67 -12.76
N ALA A 209 15.38 -13.54 -12.66
CA ALA A 209 14.82 -12.20 -12.60
C ALA A 209 14.76 -11.55 -14.00
N TYR A 210 13.68 -10.80 -14.22
CA TYR A 210 13.42 -9.96 -15.40
C TYR A 210 13.17 -8.54 -14.91
N ALA A 211 14.01 -7.61 -15.33
CA ALA A 211 13.81 -6.20 -14.98
C ALA A 211 12.73 -5.56 -15.88
N CYS A 212 11.84 -4.80 -15.26
CA CYS A 212 10.87 -3.97 -15.97
C CYS A 212 11.53 -2.60 -16.26
N ASP A 213 12.07 -2.45 -17.47
CA ASP A 213 12.85 -1.27 -17.84
C ASP A 213 11.94 -0.12 -18.32
N ASP A 214 11.25 0.50 -17.35
CA ASP A 214 10.46 1.70 -17.58
C ASP A 214 10.92 2.80 -16.62
N ALA A 215 11.12 4.01 -17.14
CA ALA A 215 11.60 5.14 -16.34
C ALA A 215 10.66 5.50 -15.18
N VAL A 216 9.35 5.31 -15.34
CA VAL A 216 8.34 5.57 -14.31
C VAL A 216 8.48 4.59 -13.14
N LEU A 217 8.83 3.33 -13.43
CA LEU A 217 8.99 2.26 -12.45
C LEU A 217 10.35 2.28 -11.72
N ARG A 218 11.27 3.16 -12.13
CA ARG A 218 12.62 3.21 -11.57
C ARG A 218 12.64 3.47 -10.05
N LYS A 219 11.65 4.22 -9.56
CA LYS A 219 11.48 4.51 -8.13
C LYS A 219 10.36 3.69 -7.49
N ALA A 220 10.13 2.45 -7.98
CA ALA A 220 9.19 1.53 -7.35
C ALA A 220 9.53 1.35 -5.87
N HIS A 221 8.50 1.47 -5.02
CA HIS A 221 8.66 1.46 -3.56
C HIS A 221 7.74 0.46 -2.87
N VAL A 222 6.46 0.45 -3.21
CA VAL A 222 5.46 -0.46 -2.66
C VAL A 222 4.69 -1.14 -3.77
N LEU A 223 4.28 -2.38 -3.53
CA LEU A 223 3.53 -3.21 -4.45
C LEU A 223 2.26 -3.72 -3.81
N ALA A 224 1.19 -3.73 -4.59
CA ALA A 224 -0.05 -4.44 -4.25
C ALA A 224 -0.53 -5.23 -5.48
N ARG A 225 -1.41 -6.20 -5.24
CA ARG A 225 -2.06 -6.97 -6.29
C ARG A 225 -3.56 -6.93 -6.07
N ASP A 226 -4.33 -6.58 -7.10
CA ASP A 226 -5.78 -6.62 -7.02
C ASP A 226 -6.33 -8.03 -7.35
N VAL A 227 -7.61 -8.23 -7.04
CA VAL A 227 -8.30 -9.51 -7.31
C VAL A 227 -8.37 -9.85 -8.80
N ALA A 228 -8.27 -8.86 -9.69
CA ALA A 228 -8.21 -9.05 -11.13
C ALA A 228 -6.81 -9.48 -11.62
N GLY A 229 -5.80 -9.48 -10.73
CA GLY A 229 -4.42 -9.87 -11.02
C GLY A 229 -3.56 -8.76 -11.63
N ASN A 230 -4.01 -7.51 -11.58
CA ASN A 230 -3.16 -6.38 -11.92
C ASN A 230 -2.15 -6.13 -10.79
N ILE A 231 -0.99 -5.59 -11.17
CA ILE A 231 0.04 -5.20 -10.20
C ILE A 231 0.03 -3.68 -10.05
N TRP A 232 -0.16 -3.23 -8.84
CA TRP A 232 -0.12 -1.82 -8.49
C TRP A 232 1.26 -1.49 -7.92
N VAL A 233 1.87 -0.44 -8.46
CA VAL A 233 3.22 -0.01 -8.09
C VAL A 233 3.14 1.43 -7.59
N GLY A 234 3.29 1.60 -6.28
CA GLY A 234 3.50 2.91 -5.69
C GLY A 234 4.97 3.32 -5.82
N THR A 235 5.20 4.56 -6.16
CA THR A 235 6.54 5.08 -6.42
C THR A 235 6.94 6.19 -5.46
N TRP A 236 8.22 6.47 -5.40
CA TRP A 236 8.77 7.60 -4.64
C TRP A 236 8.92 8.84 -5.54
N GLY A 237 7.77 9.48 -5.85
CA GLY A 237 7.72 10.75 -6.58
C GLY A 237 7.26 10.66 -8.03
N ALA A 238 6.67 9.52 -8.46
CA ALA A 238 6.02 9.40 -9.76
C ALA A 238 4.55 8.92 -9.67
N GLY A 239 3.96 8.92 -8.47
CA GLY A 239 2.58 8.47 -8.26
C GLY A 239 2.42 6.96 -8.27
N VAL A 240 1.31 6.47 -8.81
CA VAL A 240 0.94 5.04 -8.87
C VAL A 240 0.84 4.57 -10.31
N VAL A 241 1.41 3.39 -10.58
CA VAL A 241 1.29 2.70 -11.87
C VAL A 241 0.54 1.39 -11.68
N ARG A 242 -0.54 1.17 -12.42
CA ARG A 242 -1.24 -0.11 -12.52
C ARG A 242 -0.76 -0.85 -13.76
N LEU A 243 -0.08 -1.97 -13.61
CA LEU A 243 0.24 -2.91 -14.69
C LEU A 243 -0.98 -3.79 -14.94
N VAL A 244 -1.58 -3.64 -16.11
CA VAL A 244 -2.80 -4.36 -16.48
C VAL A 244 -2.44 -5.71 -17.05
N ASN A 245 -2.83 -6.79 -16.36
CA ASN A 245 -2.57 -8.17 -16.76
C ASN A 245 -1.11 -8.38 -17.25
N PRO A 246 -0.11 -8.12 -16.38
CA PRO A 246 1.31 -7.97 -16.81
C PRO A 246 1.95 -9.24 -17.38
N LEU A 247 1.26 -10.39 -17.26
CA LEU A 247 1.71 -11.67 -17.82
C LEU A 247 0.99 -12.06 -19.11
N ALA A 248 0.13 -11.20 -19.65
CA ALA A 248 -0.48 -11.41 -20.97
C ALA A 248 0.59 -11.31 -22.07
N PRO A 249 0.43 -12.06 -23.17
CA PRO A 249 1.31 -11.91 -24.33
C PRO A 249 1.28 -10.48 -24.89
N GLY A 250 2.44 -9.97 -25.29
CA GLY A 250 2.58 -8.65 -25.89
C GLY A 250 3.19 -7.60 -24.95
N PRO A 251 3.19 -6.33 -25.35
CA PRO A 251 3.74 -5.26 -24.54
C PRO A 251 2.90 -5.04 -23.26
N THR A 252 3.57 -4.83 -22.15
CA THR A 252 2.91 -4.53 -20.87
C THR A 252 2.08 -3.24 -21.01
N ARG A 253 0.79 -3.35 -20.69
CA ARG A 253 -0.10 -2.18 -20.60
C ARG A 253 -0.08 -1.65 -19.19
N TYR A 254 -0.03 -0.32 -19.04
CA TYR A 254 -0.15 0.30 -17.74
C TYR A 254 -1.02 1.55 -17.76
N VAL A 255 -1.62 1.86 -16.62
CA VAL A 255 -2.30 3.12 -16.34
C VAL A 255 -1.50 3.86 -15.29
N HIS A 256 -1.31 5.15 -15.48
CA HIS A 256 -0.49 5.98 -14.60
C HIS A 256 -1.35 7.05 -13.92
N TYR A 257 -1.43 6.99 -12.60
CA TYR A 257 -2.15 7.95 -11.76
C TYR A 257 -1.16 8.88 -11.07
N LYS A 258 -1.40 10.18 -11.18
CA LYS A 258 -0.51 11.21 -10.66
C LYS A 258 -1.27 12.29 -9.93
N HIS A 259 -0.55 12.98 -9.07
CA HIS A 259 -1.00 14.26 -8.56
C HIS A 259 -1.04 15.30 -9.70
N VAL A 260 -2.20 15.97 -9.84
CA VAL A 260 -2.37 17.07 -10.80
C VAL A 260 -2.74 18.33 -10.01
N PRO A 261 -1.86 19.33 -9.92
CA PRO A 261 -2.13 20.56 -9.17
C PRO A 261 -3.43 21.23 -9.63
N GLY A 262 -4.28 21.57 -8.67
CA GLY A 262 -5.58 22.21 -8.92
C GLY A 262 -6.70 21.26 -9.34
N ARG A 263 -6.44 19.96 -9.47
CA ARG A 263 -7.47 18.95 -9.75
C ARG A 263 -7.80 18.17 -8.47
N THR A 264 -8.99 18.41 -7.92
CA THR A 264 -9.41 17.86 -6.61
C THR A 264 -9.59 16.35 -6.58
N HIS A 265 -9.88 15.74 -7.73
CA HIS A 265 -10.14 14.30 -7.88
C HIS A 265 -8.98 13.55 -8.55
N SER A 266 -7.77 14.12 -8.56
CA SER A 266 -6.55 13.40 -8.90
C SER A 266 -5.90 12.82 -7.64
N LEU A 267 -4.90 11.94 -7.83
CA LEU A 267 -4.09 11.43 -6.72
C LEU A 267 -3.55 12.58 -5.85
N LEU A 268 -3.54 12.40 -4.54
CA LEU A 268 -3.19 13.44 -3.58
C LEU A 268 -1.71 13.82 -3.58
N ASP A 269 -0.82 12.82 -3.70
CA ASP A 269 0.64 12.99 -3.72
C ASP A 269 1.28 11.95 -4.64
N ASP A 270 2.47 12.24 -5.16
CA ASP A 270 3.26 11.31 -5.99
C ASP A 270 4.23 10.44 -5.17
N ILE A 271 4.34 10.65 -3.85
CA ILE A 271 5.13 9.79 -2.93
C ILE A 271 4.17 8.85 -2.22
N ILE A 272 4.27 7.56 -2.54
CA ILE A 272 3.35 6.53 -2.10
C ILE A 272 4.04 5.59 -1.12
N TYR A 273 3.38 5.35 0.03
CA TYR A 273 3.89 4.48 1.09
C TYR A 273 3.20 3.13 1.14
N ASP A 274 1.88 3.08 0.85
CA ASP A 274 1.13 1.83 0.83
C ASP A 274 -0.04 1.86 -0.15
N ILE A 275 -0.45 0.67 -0.61
CA ILE A 275 -1.60 0.46 -1.50
C ILE A 275 -2.34 -0.79 -1.04
N GLU A 276 -3.65 -0.70 -0.88
CA GLU A 276 -4.52 -1.82 -0.51
C GLU A 276 -5.83 -1.79 -1.30
N GLU A 277 -6.29 -2.94 -1.75
CA GLU A 277 -7.59 -3.09 -2.41
C GLU A 277 -8.69 -3.35 -1.36
N ASN A 278 -9.83 -2.69 -1.53
CA ASN A 278 -11.08 -3.09 -0.91
C ASN A 278 -11.99 -3.71 -1.98
N PRO A 279 -11.97 -5.03 -2.17
CA PRO A 279 -12.71 -5.69 -3.24
C PRO A 279 -14.22 -5.65 -3.04
N GLU A 280 -14.73 -5.49 -1.82
CA GLU A 280 -16.16 -5.39 -1.53
C GLU A 280 -16.75 -4.08 -2.05
N GLN A 281 -15.96 -3.01 -2.03
CA GLN A 281 -16.34 -1.70 -2.53
C GLN A 281 -15.75 -1.41 -3.92
N ASN A 282 -14.94 -2.33 -4.47
CA ASN A 282 -14.20 -2.15 -5.72
C ASN A 282 -13.38 -0.84 -5.72
N THR A 283 -12.67 -0.57 -4.63
CA THR A 283 -11.86 0.63 -4.44
C THR A 283 -10.41 0.29 -4.15
N ILE A 284 -9.51 1.18 -4.55
CA ILE A 284 -8.08 1.10 -4.21
C ILE A 284 -7.75 2.24 -3.25
N TRP A 285 -7.22 1.88 -2.10
CA TRP A 285 -6.78 2.79 -1.06
C TRP A 285 -5.28 3.03 -1.20
N ILE A 286 -4.87 4.27 -1.22
CA ILE A 286 -3.49 4.68 -1.50
C ILE A 286 -3.05 5.65 -0.41
N GLY A 287 -2.13 5.20 0.42
CA GLY A 287 -1.50 5.99 1.47
C GLY A 287 -0.20 6.63 0.97
N GLY A 288 0.02 7.85 1.35
CA GLY A 288 1.22 8.58 0.97
C GLY A 288 1.60 9.68 1.95
N ARG A 289 2.54 10.51 1.54
CA ARG A 289 3.12 11.58 2.36
C ARG A 289 2.10 12.64 2.79
N SER A 290 1.07 12.88 1.99
CA SER A 290 0.14 14.00 2.18
C SER A 290 -1.26 13.57 2.63
N GLY A 291 -1.49 12.29 2.88
CA GLY A 291 -2.78 11.75 3.33
C GLY A 291 -3.17 10.45 2.63
N LEU A 292 -4.48 10.23 2.56
CA LEU A 292 -5.10 9.06 1.95
C LEU A 292 -5.88 9.46 0.70
N SER A 293 -5.69 8.70 -0.38
CA SER A 293 -6.51 8.76 -1.60
C SER A 293 -7.26 7.44 -1.78
N ILE A 294 -8.56 7.50 -2.07
CA ILE A 294 -9.38 6.33 -2.42
C ILE A 294 -9.80 6.48 -3.88
N LEU A 295 -9.37 5.56 -4.73
CA LEU A 295 -9.77 5.47 -6.13
C LEU A 295 -11.04 4.63 -6.24
N HIS A 296 -12.13 5.22 -6.72
CA HIS A 296 -13.45 4.57 -6.81
C HIS A 296 -13.71 3.88 -8.15
N ASP A 297 -13.05 4.33 -9.21
CA ASP A 297 -13.11 3.70 -10.53
C ASP A 297 -11.71 3.60 -11.12
N ILE A 298 -11.21 2.37 -11.22
CA ILE A 298 -9.84 2.09 -11.68
C ILE A 298 -9.58 2.48 -13.15
N ASP A 299 -10.63 2.71 -13.93
CA ASP A 299 -10.52 3.14 -15.32
C ASP A 299 -10.74 4.65 -15.49
N ASN A 300 -11.16 5.35 -14.41
CA ASN A 300 -11.31 6.79 -14.37
C ASN A 300 -10.26 7.44 -13.44
N PRO A 301 -9.18 8.03 -13.96
CA PRO A 301 -8.13 8.66 -13.15
C PRO A 301 -8.56 9.92 -12.40
N ASP A 302 -9.79 10.39 -12.61
CA ASP A 302 -10.39 11.54 -11.94
C ASP A 302 -11.45 11.12 -10.90
N SER A 303 -11.45 9.85 -10.45
CA SER A 303 -12.38 9.33 -9.45
C SER A 303 -11.77 9.20 -8.05
N PHE A 304 -10.78 10.02 -7.73
CA PHE A 304 -10.17 10.03 -6.40
C PHE A 304 -10.97 10.82 -5.39
N GLN A 305 -11.20 10.21 -4.23
CA GLN A 305 -11.61 10.88 -3.01
C GLN A 305 -10.40 11.02 -2.09
N ASN A 306 -10.08 12.26 -1.71
CA ASN A 306 -8.88 12.59 -0.96
C ASN A 306 -9.19 13.00 0.47
N PHE A 307 -8.40 12.49 1.42
CA PHE A 307 -8.52 12.77 2.84
C PHE A 307 -7.24 13.40 3.35
N PHE A 308 -7.41 14.55 3.98
CA PHE A 308 -6.35 15.34 4.60
C PHE A 308 -6.48 15.29 6.11
N PRO A 309 -5.42 15.61 6.86
CA PRO A 309 -5.56 15.84 8.30
C PRO A 309 -6.54 16.95 8.60
N GLY A 310 -7.30 16.75 9.66
CA GLY A 310 -8.28 17.74 10.13
C GLY A 310 -8.45 17.66 11.66
N ASP A 311 -9.10 18.68 12.20
CA ASP A 311 -9.32 18.82 13.63
C ASP A 311 -10.71 18.30 14.07
N ASN A 312 -11.54 17.84 13.13
CA ASN A 312 -12.86 17.35 13.46
C ASN A 312 -12.84 15.87 13.83
N VAL A 313 -13.82 15.46 14.61
CA VAL A 313 -14.02 14.03 14.92
C VAL A 313 -14.34 13.27 13.63
N GLY A 314 -13.50 12.28 13.30
CA GLY A 314 -13.63 11.48 12.09
C GLY A 314 -12.78 11.95 10.92
N ASP A 315 -11.98 13.00 11.09
CA ASP A 315 -10.95 13.39 10.14
C ASP A 315 -9.71 12.49 10.27
N LEU A 316 -8.87 12.50 9.23
CA LEU A 316 -7.57 11.82 9.26
C LEU A 316 -6.66 12.51 10.31
N PRO A 317 -6.06 11.77 11.27
CA PRO A 317 -5.30 12.40 12.36
C PRO A 317 -3.94 12.95 11.95
N TYR A 318 -3.29 12.37 10.93
CA TYR A 318 -1.93 12.71 10.49
C TYR A 318 -1.82 12.78 8.97
N ASN A 319 -0.76 13.48 8.49
CA ASN A 319 -0.48 13.62 7.05
C ASN A 319 -0.04 12.32 6.40
N GLU A 320 0.82 11.56 7.10
CA GLU A 320 1.49 10.41 6.53
C GLU A 320 0.69 9.13 6.80
N VAL A 321 0.28 8.46 5.74
CA VAL A 321 -0.35 7.15 5.80
C VAL A 321 0.67 6.13 5.35
N ASN A 322 1.38 5.56 6.33
CA ASN A 322 2.51 4.65 6.11
C ASN A 322 2.08 3.21 5.81
N SER A 323 0.90 2.83 6.27
CA SER A 323 0.36 1.49 6.05
C SER A 323 -1.14 1.50 5.94
N ILE A 324 -1.66 0.62 5.11
CA ILE A 324 -3.07 0.32 4.97
C ILE A 324 -3.22 -1.18 5.08
N LEU A 325 -4.15 -1.63 5.91
CA LEU A 325 -4.43 -3.05 6.08
C LEU A 325 -5.94 -3.27 6.01
N ARG A 326 -6.37 -4.13 5.10
CA ARG A 326 -7.73 -4.67 5.13
C ARG A 326 -7.75 -5.93 5.98
N THR A 327 -8.52 -5.91 7.05
CA THR A 327 -8.70 -7.07 7.91
C THR A 327 -9.72 -8.05 7.34
N ARG A 328 -9.71 -9.29 7.83
CA ARG A 328 -10.61 -10.37 7.36
C ARG A 328 -12.10 -10.10 7.57
N ASP A 329 -12.44 -9.24 8.52
CA ASP A 329 -13.81 -8.74 8.76
C ASP A 329 -14.18 -7.52 7.90
N GLY A 330 -13.28 -7.10 6.99
CA GLY A 330 -13.51 -6.04 6.01
C GLY A 330 -13.21 -4.62 6.51
N LEU A 331 -12.71 -4.45 7.73
CA LEU A 331 -12.29 -3.14 8.22
C LEU A 331 -10.99 -2.70 7.56
N MET A 332 -10.89 -1.40 7.27
CA MET A 332 -9.66 -0.77 6.78
C MET A 332 -8.95 -0.09 7.95
N TRP A 333 -7.70 -0.46 8.16
CA TRP A 333 -6.78 0.15 9.13
C TRP A 333 -5.75 1.00 8.40
N ILE A 334 -5.43 2.13 8.97
CA ILE A 334 -4.43 3.07 8.43
C ILE A 334 -3.54 3.58 9.56
#